data_43fe712a17d1dc41383a584986aa56f2
#
_entry.id   43fe712a17d1dc41383a584986aa56f2
#
_cell.length_a   1.000
_cell.length_b   1.000
_cell.length_c   1.000
_cell.angle_alpha   90.00
_cell.angle_beta   90.00
_cell.angle_gamma   90.00
#
_symmetry.space_group_name_H-M   'P 1'
#
loop_
_entity.id
_entity.type
_entity.pdbx_description
1 polymer ?
#
loop_
_entity_poly.entity_id
_entity_poly.type
_entity_poly.pdbx_seq_one_letter_code
_entity_poly.pdbx_strand_id
1 'polypeptide(L)'
;PPLLPVYPVARAESRLFVYRIERDWATLVDAIQSSRSDNVVTKSSKELKESLMAVAPIFAEKPFFMSEEFSLVDCCVAPILWRLPALGVDIRVSKQSKPLFDYMERLFQREAFQESLTIQEREMRP
;
A
#
# COMPACT_ATOMS: atom_id res chain seq x y z
N PRO A 1 -6.70 -8.48 18.57
CA PRO A 1 -6.35 -9.66 17.76
C PRO A 1 -4.88 -9.58 17.33
N PRO A 2 -4.23 -10.72 17.17
CA PRO A 2 -2.85 -10.72 16.70
C PRO A 2 -2.74 -10.22 15.25
N LEU A 3 -1.65 -9.52 14.94
CA LEU A 3 -1.40 -8.98 13.59
C LEU A 3 -1.13 -10.09 12.56
N LEU A 4 -0.57 -11.22 13.00
CA LEU A 4 -0.41 -12.40 12.17
C LEU A 4 -1.44 -13.45 12.58
N PRO A 5 -2.02 -14.19 11.61
CA PRO A 5 -2.93 -15.28 11.94
C PRO A 5 -2.26 -16.34 12.81
N VAL A 6 -3.05 -16.98 13.68
CA VAL A 6 -2.54 -18.03 14.57
C VAL A 6 -2.35 -19.38 13.87
N TYR A 7 -3.10 -19.60 12.77
CA TYR A 7 -2.99 -20.86 12.04
C TYR A 7 -1.75 -20.88 11.13
N PRO A 8 -0.96 -21.96 11.12
CA PRO A 8 0.32 -21.99 10.41
C PRO A 8 0.26 -21.68 8.92
N VAL A 9 -0.75 -22.19 8.20
CA VAL A 9 -0.88 -21.94 6.77
C VAL A 9 -1.20 -20.48 6.47
N ALA A 10 -2.18 -19.93 7.16
CA ALA A 10 -2.57 -18.52 6.99
C ALA A 10 -1.43 -17.58 7.39
N ARG A 11 -0.68 -17.95 8.42
CA ARG A 11 0.48 -17.18 8.87
C ARG A 11 1.59 -17.16 7.83
N ALA A 12 1.86 -18.32 7.21
CA ALA A 12 2.85 -18.44 6.15
C ALA A 12 2.43 -17.62 4.92
N GLU A 13 1.15 -17.62 4.55
CA GLU A 13 0.61 -16.81 3.47
C GLU A 13 0.79 -15.32 3.73
N SER A 14 0.50 -14.87 4.96
CA SER A 14 0.68 -13.46 5.35
C SER A 14 2.14 -13.04 5.22
N ARG A 15 3.08 -13.87 5.66
CA ARG A 15 4.51 -13.59 5.52
C ARG A 15 4.94 -13.51 4.07
N LEU A 16 4.37 -14.35 3.21
CA LEU A 16 4.66 -14.33 1.78
C LEU A 16 4.16 -13.02 1.14
N PHE A 17 2.97 -12.55 1.52
CA PHE A 17 2.45 -11.26 1.03
C PHE A 17 3.32 -10.10 1.48
N VAL A 18 3.75 -10.08 2.76
CA VAL A 18 4.68 -9.05 3.25
C VAL A 18 5.96 -9.05 2.42
N TYR A 19 6.54 -10.21 2.17
CA TYR A 19 7.74 -10.35 1.34
C TYR A 19 7.53 -9.78 -0.08
N ARG A 20 6.40 -10.12 -0.71
CA ARG A 20 6.08 -9.63 -2.06
C ARG A 20 5.90 -8.12 -2.10
N ILE A 21 5.24 -7.55 -1.08
CA ILE A 21 5.05 -6.10 -0.99
C ILE A 21 6.40 -5.40 -0.88
N GLU A 22 7.29 -5.90 -0.03
CA GLU A 22 8.63 -5.34 0.11
C GLU A 22 9.44 -5.46 -1.18
N ARG A 23 9.39 -6.61 -1.83
CA ARG A 23 10.12 -6.85 -3.07
C ARG A 23 9.58 -6.03 -4.23
N ASP A 24 8.25 -6.00 -4.41
CA ASP A 24 7.65 -5.46 -5.61
C ASP A 24 7.30 -3.97 -5.48
N TRP A 25 6.81 -3.53 -4.33
CA TRP A 25 6.37 -2.14 -4.16
C TRP A 25 7.39 -1.27 -3.42
N ALA A 26 7.94 -1.75 -2.34
CA ALA A 26 8.91 -0.96 -1.57
C ALA A 26 10.16 -0.65 -2.39
N THR A 27 10.62 -1.59 -3.22
CA THR A 27 11.77 -1.34 -4.11
C THR A 27 11.46 -0.28 -5.16
N LEU A 28 10.20 -0.22 -5.67
CA LEU A 28 9.79 0.82 -6.60
C LEU A 28 9.72 2.18 -5.90
N VAL A 29 9.22 2.22 -4.68
CA VAL A 29 9.21 3.45 -3.86
C VAL A 29 10.65 3.95 -3.65
N ASP A 30 11.57 3.06 -3.29
CA ASP A 30 12.98 3.41 -3.12
C ASP A 30 13.58 3.98 -4.40
N ALA A 31 13.29 3.36 -5.55
CA ALA A 31 13.77 3.83 -6.84
C ALA A 31 13.26 5.24 -7.16
N ILE A 32 11.98 5.50 -6.86
CA ILE A 32 11.39 6.83 -7.08
C ILE A 32 12.04 7.88 -6.18
N GLN A 33 12.29 7.55 -4.91
CA GLN A 33 12.80 8.49 -3.92
C GLN A 33 14.29 8.75 -4.05
N SER A 34 15.07 7.75 -4.45
CA SER A 34 16.54 7.82 -4.41
C SER A 34 17.21 8.00 -5.76
N SER A 35 16.53 7.71 -6.87
CA SER A 35 17.14 7.81 -8.19
C SER A 35 17.26 9.27 -8.63
N ARG A 36 18.39 9.59 -9.27
CA ARG A 36 18.62 10.89 -9.91
C ARG A 36 18.28 10.86 -11.40
N SER A 37 17.95 9.70 -11.93
CA SER A 37 17.59 9.53 -13.33
C SER A 37 16.08 9.71 -13.50
N ASP A 38 15.68 10.70 -14.30
CA ASP A 38 14.27 10.93 -14.60
C ASP A 38 13.61 9.71 -15.27
N ASN A 39 14.36 8.99 -16.09
CA ASN A 39 13.87 7.79 -16.77
C ASN A 39 13.54 6.68 -15.76
N VAL A 40 14.40 6.48 -14.77
CA VAL A 40 14.17 5.48 -13.72
C VAL A 40 12.97 5.86 -12.88
N VAL A 41 12.85 7.13 -12.49
CA VAL A 41 11.72 7.62 -11.69
C VAL A 41 10.41 7.44 -12.46
N THR A 42 10.36 7.83 -13.72
CA THR A 42 9.15 7.71 -14.55
C THR A 42 8.74 6.25 -14.74
N LYS A 43 9.71 5.39 -15.04
CA LYS A 43 9.46 3.96 -15.22
C LYS A 43 8.95 3.31 -13.93
N SER A 44 9.61 3.60 -12.82
CA SER A 44 9.24 3.04 -11.50
C SER A 44 7.86 3.51 -11.05
N SER A 45 7.53 4.78 -11.28
CA SER A 45 6.20 5.34 -10.97
C SER A 45 5.11 4.63 -11.80
N LYS A 46 5.38 4.40 -13.07
CA LYS A 46 4.44 3.70 -13.96
C LYS A 46 4.24 2.25 -13.52
N GLU A 47 5.32 1.55 -13.20
CA GLU A 47 5.25 0.16 -12.73
C GLU A 47 4.47 0.05 -11.43
N LEU A 48 4.71 0.96 -10.49
CA LEU A 48 3.99 0.97 -9.20
C LEU A 48 2.49 1.21 -9.43
N LYS A 49 2.16 2.20 -10.25
CA LYS A 49 0.77 2.50 -10.60
C LYS A 49 0.08 1.30 -11.25
N GLU A 50 0.72 0.67 -12.23
CA GLU A 50 0.15 -0.49 -12.93
C GLU A 50 -0.04 -1.67 -11.97
N SER A 51 0.92 -1.91 -11.08
CA SER A 51 0.83 -2.99 -10.09
C SER A 51 -0.33 -2.76 -9.13
N LEU A 52 -0.49 -1.53 -8.62
CA LEU A 52 -1.59 -1.19 -7.73
C LEU A 52 -2.94 -1.31 -8.42
N MET A 53 -3.04 -0.88 -9.68
CA MET A 53 -4.27 -1.01 -10.46
C MET A 53 -4.62 -2.48 -10.72
N ALA A 54 -3.63 -3.32 -10.94
CA ALA A 54 -3.84 -4.74 -11.16
C ALA A 54 -4.41 -5.45 -9.93
N VAL A 55 -4.02 -5.04 -8.71
CA VAL A 55 -4.52 -5.66 -7.48
C VAL A 55 -5.77 -4.99 -6.92
N ALA A 56 -6.14 -3.81 -7.41
CA ALA A 56 -7.28 -3.05 -6.88
C ALA A 56 -8.56 -3.88 -6.71
N PRO A 57 -8.94 -4.78 -7.64
CA PRO A 57 -10.17 -5.56 -7.49
C PRO A 57 -10.22 -6.45 -6.24
N ILE A 58 -9.08 -6.88 -5.69
CA ILE A 58 -9.08 -7.74 -4.51
C ILE A 58 -9.67 -7.04 -3.28
N PHE A 59 -9.60 -5.70 -3.23
CA PHE A 59 -10.11 -4.91 -2.11
C PHE A 59 -11.63 -4.77 -2.13
N ALA A 60 -12.28 -5.15 -3.23
CA ALA A 60 -13.73 -5.24 -3.29
C ALA A 60 -14.26 -6.52 -2.62
N GLU A 61 -13.44 -7.55 -2.53
CA GLU A 61 -13.83 -8.85 -1.99
C GLU A 61 -13.73 -8.90 -0.47
N LYS A 62 -12.71 -8.24 0.09
CA LYS A 62 -12.45 -8.23 1.53
C LYS A 62 -12.06 -6.84 2.00
N PRO A 63 -12.40 -6.46 3.25
CA PRO A 63 -12.14 -5.09 3.73
C PRO A 63 -10.67 -4.77 3.90
N PHE A 64 -9.83 -5.78 4.17
CA PHE A 64 -8.39 -5.61 4.31
C PHE A 64 -7.65 -6.48 3.29
N PHE A 65 -6.33 -6.45 3.31
CA PHE A 65 -5.53 -7.14 2.29
C PHE A 65 -5.75 -8.65 2.38
N MET A 66 -6.58 -9.17 1.50
CA MET A 66 -7.01 -10.58 1.44
C MET A 66 -7.48 -11.15 2.78
N SER A 67 -8.10 -10.29 3.62
CA SER A 67 -8.50 -10.65 4.97
C SER A 67 -9.72 -9.86 5.43
N GLU A 68 -10.54 -10.51 6.25
CA GLU A 68 -11.66 -9.85 6.94
C GLU A 68 -11.15 -8.95 8.08
N GLU A 69 -9.94 -9.19 8.57
CA GLU A 69 -9.37 -8.46 9.69
C GLU A 69 -8.09 -7.72 9.30
N PHE A 70 -7.86 -6.59 9.96
CA PHE A 70 -6.61 -5.84 9.83
C PHE A 70 -5.43 -6.71 10.27
N SER A 71 -4.35 -6.69 9.48
CA SER A 71 -3.19 -7.55 9.73
C SER A 71 -1.87 -6.81 9.48
N LEU A 72 -0.76 -7.52 9.72
CA LEU A 72 0.57 -7.00 9.45
C LEU A 72 0.76 -6.63 7.98
N VAL A 73 0.09 -7.33 7.06
CA VAL A 73 0.15 -7.01 5.63
C VAL A 73 -0.33 -5.58 5.40
N ASP A 74 -1.45 -5.20 6.02
CA ASP A 74 -1.98 -3.84 5.92
C ASP A 74 -1.02 -2.81 6.51
N CYS A 75 -0.32 -3.16 7.59
CA CYS A 75 0.70 -2.29 8.18
C CYS A 75 1.85 -2.00 7.22
N CYS A 76 2.21 -2.96 6.37
CA CYS A 76 3.27 -2.79 5.38
C CYS A 76 2.81 -1.98 4.17
N VAL A 77 1.55 -2.12 3.78
CA VAL A 77 0.97 -1.45 2.61
C VAL A 77 0.61 0.02 2.91
N ALA A 78 0.08 0.29 4.08
CA ALA A 78 -0.45 1.62 4.42
C ALA A 78 0.56 2.77 4.21
N PRO A 79 1.82 2.68 4.64
CA PRO A 79 2.79 3.75 4.41
C PRO A 79 3.07 4.00 2.93
N ILE A 80 3.06 2.95 2.11
CA ILE A 80 3.28 3.05 0.66
C ILE A 80 2.13 3.83 0.04
N LEU A 81 0.91 3.46 0.34
CA LEU A 81 -0.29 4.11 -0.20
C LEU A 81 -0.40 5.57 0.27
N TRP A 82 -0.04 5.83 1.51
CA TRP A 82 -0.06 7.19 2.07
C TRP A 82 0.86 8.13 1.30
N ARG A 83 2.02 7.63 0.84
CA ARG A 83 3.05 8.43 0.19
C ARG A 83 2.86 8.63 -1.31
N LEU A 84 1.88 7.97 -1.93
CA LEU A 84 1.70 8.03 -3.39
C LEU A 84 1.67 9.46 -3.95
N PRO A 85 0.91 10.41 -3.38
CA PRO A 85 0.92 11.77 -3.91
C PRO A 85 2.30 12.44 -3.83
N ALA A 86 3.00 12.25 -2.71
CA ALA A 86 4.34 12.82 -2.53
C ALA A 86 5.37 12.22 -3.48
N LEU A 87 5.15 10.97 -3.92
CA LEU A 87 6.00 10.29 -4.90
C LEU A 87 5.67 10.69 -6.34
N GLY A 88 4.61 11.46 -6.54
CA GLY A 88 4.15 11.81 -7.89
C GLY A 88 3.40 10.68 -8.60
N VAL A 89 2.98 9.66 -7.86
CA VAL A 89 2.19 8.56 -8.40
C VAL A 89 0.72 8.93 -8.30
N ASP A 90 0.12 9.30 -9.43
CA ASP A 90 -1.27 9.74 -9.49
C ASP A 90 -2.14 8.65 -10.09
N ILE A 91 -3.06 8.12 -9.28
CA ILE A 91 -4.03 7.11 -9.70
C ILE A 91 -5.39 7.81 -9.79
N ARG A 92 -6.00 7.76 -10.97
CA ARG A 92 -7.32 8.35 -11.16
C ARG A 92 -8.39 7.54 -10.45
N VAL A 93 -9.33 8.24 -9.83
CA VAL A 93 -10.54 7.61 -9.29
C VAL A 93 -11.39 7.13 -10.47
N SER A 94 -11.62 5.83 -10.53
CA SER A 94 -12.38 5.19 -11.59
C SER A 94 -13.13 3.99 -11.01
N LYS A 95 -13.96 3.37 -11.82
CA LYS A 95 -14.65 2.15 -11.42
C LYS A 95 -13.65 1.05 -11.05
N GLN A 96 -12.53 0.95 -11.77
CA GLN A 96 -11.50 -0.03 -11.51
C GLN A 96 -10.71 0.27 -10.24
N SER A 97 -10.38 1.54 -9.99
CA SER A 97 -9.56 1.93 -8.83
C SER A 97 -10.37 2.19 -7.56
N LYS A 98 -11.70 2.29 -7.65
CA LYS A 98 -12.55 2.58 -6.49
C LYS A 98 -12.30 1.64 -5.31
N PRO A 99 -12.21 0.31 -5.49
CA PRO A 99 -11.93 -0.57 -4.36
C PRO A 99 -10.61 -0.27 -3.65
N LEU A 100 -9.59 0.15 -4.40
CA LEU A 100 -8.31 0.57 -3.81
C LEU A 100 -8.49 1.83 -2.96
N PHE A 101 -9.19 2.85 -3.46
CA PHE A 101 -9.44 4.07 -2.71
C PHE A 101 -10.28 3.81 -1.46
N ASP A 102 -11.28 2.95 -1.55
CA ASP A 102 -12.09 2.56 -0.39
C ASP A 102 -11.24 1.86 0.67
N TYR A 103 -10.32 0.99 0.24
CA TYR A 103 -9.36 0.34 1.12
C TYR A 103 -8.42 1.35 1.79
N MET A 104 -7.89 2.30 1.00
CA MET A 104 -7.04 3.36 1.53
C MET A 104 -7.77 4.16 2.62
N GLU A 105 -9.02 4.52 2.37
CA GLU A 105 -9.83 5.25 3.35
C GLU A 105 -9.98 4.45 4.64
N ARG A 106 -10.27 3.15 4.54
CA ARG A 106 -10.36 2.29 5.73
C ARG A 106 -9.06 2.25 6.54
N LEU A 107 -7.92 2.15 5.85
CA LEU A 107 -6.61 2.14 6.52
C LEU A 107 -6.30 3.48 7.17
N PHE A 108 -6.49 4.57 6.44
CA PHE A 108 -6.06 5.91 6.88
C PHE A 108 -6.93 6.46 8.01
N GLN A 109 -8.16 6.02 8.13
CA GLN A 109 -9.06 6.42 9.21
C GLN A 109 -8.74 5.73 10.54
N ARG A 110 -7.92 4.69 10.54
CA ARG A 110 -7.57 4.00 11.78
C ARG A 110 -6.79 4.94 12.70
N GLU A 111 -7.26 5.05 13.94
CA GLU A 111 -6.65 5.94 14.94
C GLU A 111 -5.17 5.64 15.14
N ALA A 112 -4.81 4.35 15.27
CA ALA A 112 -3.43 3.94 15.44
C ALA A 112 -2.55 4.36 14.26
N PHE A 113 -3.07 4.31 13.04
CA PHE A 113 -2.35 4.77 11.86
C PHE A 113 -2.13 6.29 11.92
N GLN A 114 -3.18 7.06 12.23
CA GLN A 114 -3.10 8.52 12.33
C GLN A 114 -2.11 8.96 13.41
N GLU A 115 -2.10 8.29 14.54
CA GLU A 115 -1.17 8.58 15.63
C GLU A 115 0.28 8.23 15.28
N SER A 116 0.51 7.28 14.36
CA SER A 116 1.84 6.88 13.94
C SER A 116 2.51 7.87 13.00
N LEU A 117 1.74 8.78 12.39
CA LEU A 117 2.27 9.69 11.37
C LEU A 117 3.14 10.77 12.01
N THR A 118 4.32 11.00 11.44
CA THR A 118 5.17 12.14 11.76
C THR A 118 4.55 13.42 11.17
N ILE A 119 5.06 14.58 11.58
CA ILE A 119 4.65 15.87 11.01
C ILE A 119 4.91 15.88 9.50
N GLN A 120 6.07 15.38 9.08
CA GLN A 120 6.42 15.31 7.67
C GLN A 120 5.48 14.40 6.89
N GLU A 121 5.12 13.26 7.45
CA GLU A 121 4.18 12.33 6.81
C GLU A 121 2.78 12.92 6.68
N ARG A 122 2.33 13.69 7.68
CA ARG A 122 1.03 14.37 7.60
C ARG A 122 0.99 15.39 6.46
N GLU A 123 2.10 16.06 6.18
CA GLU A 123 2.20 17.04 5.11
C GLU A 123 2.21 16.39 3.73
N MET A 124 2.59 15.11 3.61
CA MET A 124 2.60 14.38 2.34
C MET A 124 1.22 14.19 1.75
N ARG A 125 0.18 14.24 2.57
CA ARG A 125 -1.20 14.06 2.14
C ARG A 125 -2.10 14.99 2.95
N PRO A 126 -2.23 16.24 2.52
CA PRO A 126 -3.04 17.24 3.19
C PRO A 126 -4.56 16.98 3.12
#